data_33a74484660aed21b9cd294b4edffc0d
#
_entry.id   33a74484660aed21b9cd294b4edffc0d
#
_cell.length_a   1.000
_cell.length_b   1.000
_cell.length_c   1.000
_cell.angle_alpha   90.00
_cell.angle_beta   90.00
_cell.angle_gamma   90.00
#
_symmetry.space_group_name_H-M   'P 1'
#
loop_
_entity.id
_entity.type
_entity.pdbx_description
1 polymer ?
#
loop_
_entity_poly.entity_id
_entity_poly.type
_entity_poly.pdbx_seq_one_letter_code
_entity_poly.pdbx_strand_id
1 'polypeptide(L)'
;MQKQINKLVNRIKNILAIGKINSVDADYVAQASFLDEETKDKTYIPQHYGFTSRPLKDAEVYGVCPGNREALVIFATDDKRYRTKLENGEVALYTDEGDAIHFRRGNKLEIKTNTLSLIHKDGKHDLISILYEIVDALDTAQTSTMLGPQPLSAKPVFAKAKAKIKEYLDA
;
A
#
# COMPACT_ATOMS: atom_id res chain seq x y z
N MET A 1 -37.13 29.51 22.20
CA MET A 1 -36.13 29.84 21.17
C MET A 1 -34.71 29.40 21.59
N GLN A 2 -34.14 29.86 22.72
CA GLN A 2 -32.77 29.54 23.17
C GLN A 2 -32.49 28.01 23.32
N LYS A 3 -33.46 27.27 23.86
CA LYS A 3 -33.35 25.81 24.02
C LYS A 3 -33.25 25.05 22.69
N GLN A 4 -33.88 25.53 21.64
CA GLN A 4 -33.80 24.94 20.30
C GLN A 4 -32.45 25.28 19.61
N ILE A 5 -31.98 26.51 19.80
CA ILE A 5 -30.66 26.95 19.32
C ILE A 5 -29.54 26.13 19.97
N ASN A 6 -29.58 25.96 21.30
CA ASN A 6 -28.59 25.16 21.99
C ASN A 6 -28.62 23.69 21.53
N LYS A 7 -29.81 23.12 21.29
CA LYS A 7 -29.92 21.76 20.74
C LYS A 7 -29.31 21.65 19.32
N LEU A 8 -29.52 22.66 18.49
CA LEU A 8 -28.91 22.70 17.16
C LEU A 8 -27.38 22.84 17.22
N VAL A 9 -26.89 23.76 18.06
CA VAL A 9 -25.44 23.96 18.27
C VAL A 9 -24.76 22.67 18.77
N ASN A 10 -25.37 21.95 19.71
CA ASN A 10 -24.84 20.68 20.21
C ASN A 10 -24.86 19.59 19.13
N ARG A 11 -25.89 19.55 18.28
CA ARG A 11 -25.92 18.63 17.14
C ARG A 11 -24.78 18.92 16.16
N ILE A 12 -24.56 20.20 15.83
CA ILE A 12 -23.49 20.59 14.92
C ILE A 12 -22.10 20.24 15.50
N LYS A 13 -21.88 20.51 16.79
CA LYS A 13 -20.61 20.17 17.46
C LYS A 13 -20.31 18.66 17.48
N ASN A 14 -21.35 17.83 17.49
CA ASN A 14 -21.22 16.37 17.56
C ASN A 14 -21.25 15.68 16.18
N ILE A 15 -21.27 16.43 15.08
CA ILE A 15 -21.24 15.84 13.72
C ILE A 15 -19.89 15.24 13.40
N LEU A 16 -18.81 15.88 13.80
CA LEU A 16 -17.44 15.41 13.55
C LEU A 16 -16.86 14.77 14.80
N ALA A 17 -16.16 13.67 14.61
CA ALA A 17 -15.43 12.96 15.64
C ALA A 17 -13.99 12.71 15.19
N ILE A 18 -13.02 13.00 16.07
CA ILE A 18 -11.60 12.72 15.85
C ILE A 18 -11.18 11.74 16.95
N GLY A 19 -10.45 10.70 16.58
CA GLY A 19 -10.04 9.66 17.51
C GLY A 19 -8.86 8.85 17.02
N LYS A 20 -8.69 7.67 17.62
CA LYS A 20 -7.62 6.72 17.27
C LYS A 20 -8.17 5.32 17.15
N ILE A 21 -7.59 4.54 16.25
CA ILE A 21 -7.87 3.11 16.08
C ILE A 21 -7.30 2.34 17.27
N ASN A 22 -8.12 1.48 17.86
CA ASN A 22 -7.70 0.46 18.81
C ASN A 22 -7.48 -0.88 18.09
N SER A 23 -8.40 -1.26 17.21
CA SER A 23 -8.31 -2.46 16.37
C SER A 23 -9.22 -2.32 15.14
N VAL A 24 -8.92 -3.08 14.09
CA VAL A 24 -9.77 -3.23 12.89
C VAL A 24 -9.83 -4.71 12.56
N ASP A 25 -11.02 -5.25 12.37
CA ASP A 25 -11.22 -6.64 11.97
C ASP A 25 -11.12 -6.86 10.46
N ALA A 26 -11.32 -8.10 10.00
CA ALA A 26 -11.25 -8.47 8.59
C ALA A 26 -12.35 -7.83 7.74
N ASP A 27 -13.47 -7.47 8.34
CA ASP A 27 -14.63 -6.87 7.68
C ASP A 27 -14.60 -5.32 7.70
N TYR A 28 -13.45 -4.73 8.06
CA TYR A 28 -13.25 -3.27 8.18
C TYR A 28 -14.15 -2.61 9.24
N VAL A 29 -14.52 -3.37 10.26
CA VAL A 29 -15.19 -2.85 11.44
C VAL A 29 -14.14 -2.52 12.49
N ALA A 30 -14.12 -1.25 12.89
CA ALA A 30 -13.14 -0.73 13.82
C ALA A 30 -13.69 -0.61 15.24
N GLN A 31 -12.82 -0.87 16.21
CA GLN A 31 -12.91 -0.28 17.53
C GLN A 31 -12.04 1.00 17.54
N ALA A 32 -12.62 2.12 17.90
CA ALA A 32 -11.92 3.40 17.95
C ALA A 32 -12.27 4.18 19.22
N SER A 33 -11.27 4.85 19.79
CA SER A 33 -11.42 5.76 20.93
C SER A 33 -11.41 7.19 20.44
N PHE A 34 -12.41 7.97 20.87
CA PHE A 34 -12.61 9.37 20.51
C PHE A 34 -12.32 10.29 21.71
N LEU A 35 -12.45 11.59 21.51
CA LEU A 35 -12.38 12.57 22.60
C LEU A 35 -13.40 12.23 23.70
N ASP A 36 -13.08 12.61 24.95
CA ASP A 36 -13.89 12.33 26.14
C ASP A 36 -13.94 10.84 26.55
N GLU A 37 -12.88 10.06 26.23
CA GLU A 37 -12.75 8.63 26.57
C GLU A 37 -13.86 7.74 25.97
N GLU A 38 -14.63 8.24 25.01
CA GLU A 38 -15.65 7.47 24.33
C GLU A 38 -15.01 6.42 23.41
N THR A 39 -15.28 5.13 23.68
CA THR A 39 -14.88 4.03 22.79
C THR A 39 -16.10 3.49 22.05
N LYS A 40 -15.98 3.34 20.73
CA LYS A 40 -16.99 2.71 19.86
C LYS A 40 -16.44 1.41 19.28
N ASP A 41 -17.16 0.30 19.53
CA ASP A 41 -16.71 -1.05 19.21
C ASP A 41 -17.08 -1.53 17.79
N LYS A 42 -18.00 -0.88 17.12
CA LYS A 42 -18.52 -1.34 15.82
C LYS A 42 -18.67 -0.18 14.85
N THR A 43 -17.55 0.48 14.57
CA THR A 43 -17.55 1.60 13.63
C THR A 43 -17.06 1.13 12.27
N TYR A 44 -17.89 1.31 11.23
CA TYR A 44 -17.56 0.91 9.88
C TYR A 44 -16.59 1.90 9.23
N ILE A 45 -15.60 1.38 8.48
CA ILE A 45 -14.65 2.14 7.66
C ILE A 45 -14.98 1.87 6.19
N PRO A 46 -15.82 2.67 5.52
CA PRO A 46 -16.10 2.48 4.11
C PRO A 46 -14.85 2.68 3.27
N GLN A 47 -14.65 1.79 2.30
CA GLN A 47 -13.53 1.85 1.37
C GLN A 47 -13.99 2.44 0.04
N HIS A 48 -13.11 3.17 -0.63
CA HIS A 48 -13.37 3.60 -2.00
C HIS A 48 -13.30 2.40 -2.94
N TYR A 49 -14.25 2.31 -3.89
CA TYR A 49 -14.27 1.22 -4.86
C TYR A 49 -12.94 1.11 -5.61
N GLY A 50 -12.38 -0.09 -5.64
CA GLY A 50 -11.10 -0.36 -6.29
C GLY A 50 -9.85 0.04 -5.48
N PHE A 51 -10.03 0.60 -4.27
CA PHE A 51 -8.96 0.90 -3.32
C PHE A 51 -9.35 0.39 -1.94
N THR A 52 -8.46 -0.35 -1.29
CA THR A 52 -8.68 -0.84 0.07
C THR A 52 -7.42 -0.71 0.91
N SER A 53 -7.58 -0.31 2.17
CA SER A 53 -6.49 -0.23 3.14
C SER A 53 -7.00 -0.55 4.53
N ARG A 54 -6.17 -1.19 5.34
CA ARG A 54 -6.47 -1.51 6.72
C ARG A 54 -5.52 -0.75 7.64
N PRO A 55 -6.01 0.28 8.36
CA PRO A 55 -5.16 1.10 9.20
C PRO A 55 -4.63 0.31 10.39
N LEU A 56 -3.44 0.67 10.85
CA LEU A 56 -2.82 0.12 12.05
C LEU A 56 -3.44 0.71 13.32
N LYS A 57 -3.22 0.02 14.43
CA LYS A 57 -3.50 0.55 15.76
C LYS A 57 -2.82 1.92 15.96
N ASP A 58 -3.48 2.82 16.66
CA ASP A 58 -3.07 4.21 16.95
C ASP A 58 -3.10 5.16 15.74
N ALA A 59 -3.52 4.72 14.55
CA ALA A 59 -3.81 5.62 13.43
C ALA A 59 -4.91 6.61 13.81
N GLU A 60 -4.79 7.87 13.41
CA GLU A 60 -5.82 8.88 13.60
C GLU A 60 -7.04 8.57 12.73
N VAL A 61 -8.23 8.80 13.25
CA VAL A 61 -9.49 8.62 12.53
C VAL A 61 -10.33 9.88 12.57
N TYR A 62 -11.00 10.11 11.45
CA TYR A 62 -11.95 11.18 11.25
C TYR A 62 -13.30 10.58 10.93
N GLY A 63 -14.26 10.78 11.82
CA GLY A 63 -15.60 10.21 11.70
C GLY A 63 -16.67 11.28 11.54
N VAL A 64 -17.80 10.90 10.99
CA VAL A 64 -19.01 11.69 10.89
C VAL A 64 -20.19 10.95 11.54
N CYS A 65 -21.02 11.67 12.27
CA CYS A 65 -22.20 11.15 12.94
C CYS A 65 -23.47 11.71 12.28
N PRO A 66 -24.00 11.05 11.24
CA PRO A 66 -25.22 11.53 10.59
C PRO A 66 -26.44 11.33 11.50
N GLY A 67 -26.92 12.41 12.10
CA GLY A 67 -28.13 12.41 12.93
C GLY A 67 -27.93 12.11 14.41
N ASN A 68 -27.19 11.11 14.78
CA ASN A 68 -26.88 10.80 16.16
C ASN A 68 -25.46 10.19 16.31
N ARG A 69 -24.96 10.13 17.56
CA ARG A 69 -23.61 9.65 17.87
C ARG A 69 -23.43 8.12 17.66
N GLU A 70 -24.55 7.37 17.68
CA GLU A 70 -24.53 5.92 17.46
C GLU A 70 -24.29 5.55 15.97
N ALA A 71 -24.63 6.45 15.04
CA ALA A 71 -24.45 6.26 13.62
C ALA A 71 -23.08 6.76 13.10
N LEU A 72 -22.03 6.60 13.92
CA LEU A 72 -20.69 7.04 13.55
C LEU A 72 -20.13 6.21 12.39
N VAL A 73 -19.60 6.89 11.39
CA VAL A 73 -18.89 6.32 10.25
C VAL A 73 -17.52 6.98 10.13
N ILE A 74 -16.45 6.21 10.04
CA ILE A 74 -15.09 6.70 9.80
C ILE A 74 -14.92 6.90 8.30
N PHE A 75 -14.73 8.14 7.83
CA PHE A 75 -14.57 8.46 6.42
C PHE A 75 -13.11 8.69 5.99
N ALA A 76 -12.19 8.89 6.96
CA ALA A 76 -10.76 9.03 6.69
C ALA A 76 -9.93 8.48 7.86
N THR A 77 -8.77 7.94 7.53
CA THR A 77 -7.73 7.53 8.47
C THR A 77 -6.41 8.14 8.06
N ASP A 78 -5.57 8.48 9.02
CA ASP A 78 -4.25 9.05 8.78
C ASP A 78 -3.23 8.46 9.77
N ASP A 79 -2.06 8.08 9.24
CA ASP A 79 -0.96 7.64 10.09
C ASP A 79 0.33 8.39 9.76
N LYS A 80 0.56 9.45 10.51
CA LYS A 80 1.72 10.33 10.31
C LYS A 80 3.06 9.65 10.55
N ARG A 81 3.09 8.49 11.25
CA ARG A 81 4.32 7.75 11.55
C ARG A 81 4.98 7.19 10.29
N TYR A 82 4.16 6.80 9.31
CA TYR A 82 4.60 6.11 8.09
C TYR A 82 4.44 6.93 6.82
N ARG A 83 3.97 8.18 6.95
CA ARG A 83 3.70 9.04 5.81
C ARG A 83 4.96 9.29 4.99
N THR A 84 4.95 8.90 3.72
CA THR A 84 6.04 9.16 2.77
C THR A 84 6.22 10.65 2.54
N LYS A 85 7.48 11.11 2.54
CA LYS A 85 7.81 12.51 2.22
C LYS A 85 7.70 12.73 0.72
N LEU A 86 6.88 13.69 0.32
CA LEU A 86 6.59 14.05 -1.06
C LEU A 86 6.96 15.50 -1.34
N GLU A 87 7.40 15.79 -2.55
CA GLU A 87 7.44 17.14 -3.08
C GLU A 87 6.05 17.59 -3.55
N ASN A 88 5.86 18.89 -3.70
CA ASN A 88 4.57 19.42 -4.16
C ASN A 88 4.18 18.85 -5.53
N GLY A 89 3.00 18.21 -5.60
CA GLY A 89 2.45 17.59 -6.81
C GLY A 89 2.93 16.16 -7.09
N GLU A 90 3.65 15.53 -6.16
CA GLU A 90 3.90 14.08 -6.18
C GLU A 90 2.76 13.32 -5.52
N VAL A 91 2.61 12.04 -5.88
CA VAL A 91 1.61 11.13 -5.33
C VAL A 91 2.27 9.79 -5.03
N ALA A 92 1.96 9.20 -3.88
CA ALA A 92 2.41 7.86 -3.54
C ALA A 92 1.31 7.00 -2.90
N LEU A 93 1.34 5.71 -3.20
CA LEU A 93 0.73 4.64 -2.40
C LEU A 93 1.86 3.98 -1.62
N TYR A 94 1.67 3.77 -0.32
CA TYR A 94 2.75 3.28 0.54
C TYR A 94 2.20 2.43 1.70
N THR A 95 3.10 1.64 2.29
CA THR A 95 2.85 0.83 3.48
C THR A 95 3.71 1.30 4.66
N ASP A 96 3.41 0.80 5.85
CA ASP A 96 4.20 1.01 7.06
C ASP A 96 5.59 0.33 7.00
N GLU A 97 5.75 -0.70 6.15
CA GLU A 97 7.02 -1.40 5.92
C GLU A 97 7.94 -0.67 4.92
N GLY A 98 7.43 0.39 4.29
CA GLY A 98 8.19 1.25 3.38
C GLY A 98 8.12 0.87 1.91
N ASP A 99 7.26 -0.09 1.56
CA ASP A 99 6.91 -0.33 0.15
C ASP A 99 6.15 0.87 -0.41
N ALA A 100 6.40 1.21 -1.66
CA ALA A 100 5.75 2.35 -2.29
C ALA A 100 5.66 2.25 -3.81
N ILE A 101 4.56 2.78 -4.35
CA ILE A 101 4.42 3.18 -5.75
C ILE A 101 4.37 4.70 -5.75
N HIS A 102 5.38 5.38 -6.34
CA HIS A 102 5.59 6.80 -6.21
C HIS A 102 5.68 7.47 -7.59
N PHE A 103 4.75 8.38 -7.87
CA PHE A 103 4.75 9.25 -9.04
C PHE A 103 5.53 10.53 -8.69
N ARG A 104 6.78 10.59 -9.14
CA ARG A 104 7.71 11.69 -8.87
C ARG A 104 7.67 12.78 -9.92
N ARG A 105 8.22 13.93 -9.57
CA ARG A 105 8.51 15.00 -10.54
C ARG A 105 9.39 14.50 -11.69
N GLY A 106 9.27 15.12 -12.86
CA GLY A 106 10.03 14.73 -14.05
C GLY A 106 9.46 13.50 -14.76
N ASN A 107 8.16 13.21 -14.63
CA ASN A 107 7.46 12.08 -15.26
C ASN A 107 8.05 10.70 -14.89
N LYS A 108 8.51 10.56 -13.65
CA LYS A 108 9.14 9.34 -13.16
C LYS A 108 8.16 8.55 -12.28
N LEU A 109 7.99 7.25 -12.58
CA LEU A 109 7.35 6.26 -11.73
C LEU A 109 8.42 5.41 -11.03
N GLU A 110 8.34 5.31 -9.72
CA GLU A 110 9.22 4.48 -8.91
C GLU A 110 8.40 3.46 -8.12
N ILE A 111 8.77 2.18 -8.21
CA ILE A 111 8.21 1.10 -7.39
C ILE A 111 9.33 0.65 -6.47
N LYS A 112 9.10 0.74 -5.16
CA LYS A 112 10.04 0.36 -4.12
C LYS A 112 9.41 -0.76 -3.31
N THR A 113 10.04 -1.94 -3.33
CA THR A 113 9.63 -3.13 -2.58
C THR A 113 10.82 -4.07 -2.47
N ASN A 114 10.81 -5.00 -1.53
CA ASN A 114 11.84 -6.04 -1.43
C ASN A 114 11.67 -7.07 -2.55
N THR A 115 10.44 -7.52 -2.81
CA THR A 115 10.12 -8.49 -3.86
C THR A 115 9.11 -7.92 -4.82
N LEU A 116 9.35 -8.05 -6.14
CA LEU A 116 8.43 -7.64 -7.18
C LEU A 116 7.91 -8.86 -7.96
N SER A 117 6.61 -9.10 -7.92
CA SER A 117 5.94 -10.09 -8.75
C SER A 117 4.95 -9.41 -9.70
N LEU A 118 5.08 -9.67 -11.00
CA LEU A 118 4.17 -9.23 -12.04
C LEU A 118 3.49 -10.46 -12.65
N ILE A 119 2.42 -10.90 -12.00
CA ILE A 119 1.77 -12.18 -12.25
C ILE A 119 0.63 -12.01 -13.25
N HIS A 120 0.60 -12.86 -14.28
CA HIS A 120 -0.54 -12.93 -15.21
C HIS A 120 -1.82 -13.38 -14.47
N LYS A 121 -2.98 -12.90 -14.91
CA LYS A 121 -4.28 -13.14 -14.26
C LYS A 121 -4.61 -14.64 -14.03
N ASP A 122 -4.04 -15.56 -14.82
CA ASP A 122 -4.20 -17.00 -14.63
C ASP A 122 -3.32 -17.56 -13.48
N GLY A 123 -2.44 -16.74 -12.89
CA GLY A 123 -1.54 -17.12 -11.81
C GLY A 123 -0.37 -18.02 -12.21
N LYS A 124 -0.19 -18.33 -13.51
CA LYS A 124 0.79 -19.31 -13.99
C LYS A 124 2.10 -18.69 -14.47
N HIS A 125 2.08 -17.40 -14.82
CA HIS A 125 3.22 -16.73 -15.43
C HIS A 125 3.58 -15.49 -14.61
N ASP A 126 4.83 -15.41 -14.21
CA ASP A 126 5.43 -14.23 -13.59
C ASP A 126 6.54 -13.67 -14.50
N LEU A 127 6.48 -12.38 -14.80
CA LEU A 127 7.40 -11.71 -15.71
C LEU A 127 8.87 -11.81 -15.24
N ILE A 128 9.11 -11.70 -13.94
CA ILE A 128 10.47 -11.75 -13.39
C ILE A 128 11.07 -13.15 -13.55
N SER A 129 10.28 -14.19 -13.32
CA SER A 129 10.68 -15.59 -13.58
C SER A 129 11.02 -15.83 -15.05
N ILE A 130 10.20 -15.32 -15.97
CA ILE A 130 10.46 -15.43 -17.42
C ILE A 130 11.78 -14.71 -17.79
N LEU A 131 12.03 -13.53 -17.28
CA LEU A 131 13.29 -12.82 -17.50
C LEU A 131 14.48 -13.58 -16.95
N TYR A 132 14.34 -14.20 -15.77
CA TYR A 132 15.37 -15.06 -15.20
C TYR A 132 15.68 -16.26 -16.12
N GLU A 133 14.68 -16.99 -16.62
CA GLU A 133 14.84 -18.11 -17.53
C GLU A 133 15.55 -17.70 -18.83
N ILE A 134 15.20 -16.55 -19.41
CA ILE A 134 15.87 -16.02 -20.61
C ILE A 134 17.36 -15.76 -20.34
N VAL A 135 17.68 -15.10 -19.24
CA VAL A 135 19.07 -14.78 -18.91
C VAL A 135 19.87 -16.04 -18.53
N ASP A 136 19.24 -17.02 -17.86
CA ASP A 136 19.84 -18.33 -17.58
C ASP A 136 20.17 -19.09 -18.86
N ALA A 137 19.26 -19.12 -19.82
CA ALA A 137 19.49 -19.73 -21.14
C ALA A 137 20.67 -19.06 -21.88
N LEU A 138 20.79 -17.73 -21.82
CA LEU A 138 21.91 -16.98 -22.41
C LEU A 138 23.25 -17.21 -21.68
N ASP A 139 23.24 -17.37 -20.36
CA ASP A 139 24.42 -17.67 -19.56
C ASP A 139 25.01 -19.06 -19.89
N THR A 140 24.14 -20.01 -20.23
CA THR A 140 24.52 -21.39 -20.58
C THR A 140 24.73 -21.61 -22.07
N ALA A 141 24.32 -20.65 -22.93
CA ALA A 141 24.42 -20.75 -24.38
C ALA A 141 25.88 -20.89 -24.88
N GLN A 142 26.06 -21.67 -25.94
CA GLN A 142 27.34 -21.92 -26.58
C GLN A 142 27.24 -21.72 -28.10
N THR A 143 28.34 -21.30 -28.70
CA THR A 143 28.49 -21.26 -30.17
C THR A 143 29.35 -22.43 -30.62
N SER A 144 29.00 -23.10 -31.73
CA SER A 144 29.84 -24.10 -32.37
C SER A 144 30.96 -23.41 -33.17
N THR A 145 32.20 -23.74 -32.86
CA THR A 145 33.38 -23.28 -33.59
C THR A 145 34.17 -24.45 -34.14
N MET A 146 35.16 -24.18 -35.00
CA MET A 146 36.08 -25.23 -35.47
C MET A 146 36.91 -25.89 -34.34
N LEU A 147 36.99 -25.23 -33.17
CA LEU A 147 37.65 -25.72 -31.96
C LEU A 147 36.71 -26.40 -30.95
N GLY A 148 35.46 -26.61 -31.36
CA GLY A 148 34.38 -27.15 -30.50
C GLY A 148 33.46 -26.06 -29.92
N PRO A 149 32.50 -26.47 -29.06
CA PRO A 149 31.57 -25.55 -28.41
C PRO A 149 32.31 -24.53 -27.53
N GLN A 150 31.99 -23.24 -27.69
CA GLN A 150 32.57 -22.17 -26.92
C GLN A 150 31.46 -21.34 -26.24
N PRO A 151 31.61 -20.88 -25.00
CA PRO A 151 30.66 -20.01 -24.36
C PRO A 151 30.57 -18.66 -25.07
N LEU A 152 29.43 -17.98 -24.99
CA LEU A 152 29.28 -16.63 -25.50
C LEU A 152 30.27 -15.68 -24.81
N SER A 153 30.87 -14.75 -25.58
CA SER A 153 31.79 -13.75 -25.05
C SER A 153 31.15 -12.84 -23.99
N ALA A 154 29.81 -12.65 -24.07
CA ALA A 154 29.04 -11.88 -23.12
C ALA A 154 28.62 -12.67 -21.84
N LYS A 155 29.04 -13.94 -21.69
CA LYS A 155 28.69 -14.77 -20.52
C LYS A 155 28.88 -14.07 -19.16
N PRO A 156 29.97 -13.33 -18.89
CA PRO A 156 30.12 -12.63 -17.60
C PRO A 156 29.06 -11.54 -17.36
N VAL A 157 28.48 -10.97 -18.42
CA VAL A 157 27.40 -9.98 -18.33
C VAL A 157 26.10 -10.68 -17.97
N PHE A 158 25.81 -11.83 -18.61
CA PHE A 158 24.61 -12.63 -18.31
C PHE A 158 24.63 -13.17 -16.89
N ALA A 159 25.75 -13.67 -16.42
CA ALA A 159 25.91 -14.13 -15.05
C ALA A 159 25.63 -13.02 -14.01
N LYS A 160 26.09 -11.78 -14.27
CA LYS A 160 25.79 -10.62 -13.41
C LYS A 160 24.32 -10.24 -13.45
N ALA A 161 23.69 -10.27 -14.64
CA ALA A 161 22.25 -9.97 -14.79
C ALA A 161 21.39 -11.01 -14.06
N LYS A 162 21.71 -12.30 -14.23
CA LYS A 162 21.07 -13.42 -13.53
C LYS A 162 21.13 -13.26 -12.00
N ALA A 163 22.29 -12.92 -11.44
CA ALA A 163 22.44 -12.71 -10.01
C ALA A 163 21.52 -11.57 -9.50
N LYS A 164 21.46 -10.45 -10.24
CA LYS A 164 20.58 -9.33 -9.89
C LYS A 164 19.08 -9.67 -9.98
N ILE A 165 18.65 -10.40 -11.02
CA ILE A 165 17.25 -10.82 -11.15
C ILE A 165 16.89 -11.80 -10.03
N LYS A 166 17.81 -12.67 -9.62
CA LYS A 166 17.59 -13.60 -8.54
C LYS A 166 17.27 -12.91 -7.21
N GLU A 167 17.85 -11.74 -6.94
CA GLU A 167 17.52 -10.91 -5.76
C GLU A 167 16.04 -10.52 -5.68
N TYR A 168 15.34 -10.43 -6.82
CA TYR A 168 13.89 -10.15 -6.86
C TYR A 168 13.01 -11.40 -6.71
N LEU A 169 13.59 -12.61 -6.82
CA LEU A 169 12.86 -13.88 -6.71
C LEU A 169 13.00 -14.51 -5.32
N ASP A 170 14.15 -14.33 -4.67
CA ASP A 170 14.53 -15.00 -3.42
C ASP A 170 14.31 -14.13 -2.16
N ALA A 171 13.72 -12.93 -2.31
CA ALA A 171 13.51 -11.98 -1.20
C ALA A 171 12.26 -12.29 -0.34
#